data_73d4ae136a486862764e051b53484125
#
_entry.id   73d4ae136a486862764e051b53484125
#
_cell.length_a   1.000
_cell.length_b   1.000
_cell.length_c   1.000
_cell.angle_alpha   90.00
_cell.angle_beta   90.00
_cell.angle_gamma   90.00
#
_symmetry.space_group_name_H-M   'P 1'
#
loop_
_entity.id
_entity.type
_entity.pdbx_description
1 polymer ?
#
loop_
_entity_poly.entity_id
_entity_poly.type
_entity_poly.pdbx_seq_one_letter_code
_entity_poly.pdbx_strand_id
1 'polypeptide(L)'
;MKIAVIGSGISGLSAAYYLSKKHKVDLFEQDDHFGGHSYTYDIKEDNKVTPVDLGFIVFNEQTYPNLIKFFRELEVPFEKSNMSFAVSIKNTNVEYGGSGLNAIFANKKNYLNTLLNIT
;
A
#
# COMPACT_ATOMS: atom_id res chain seq x y z
N MET A 1 22.67 22.08 12.45
CA MET A 1 21.87 22.99 11.62
C MET A 1 20.41 22.92 12.05
N LYS A 2 19.59 23.91 11.70
CA LYS A 2 18.14 23.85 11.79
C LYS A 2 17.59 23.55 10.39
N ILE A 3 16.74 22.53 10.27
CA ILE A 3 16.22 22.04 8.99
C ILE A 3 14.69 21.99 9.07
N ALA A 4 14.02 22.52 8.06
CA ALA A 4 12.58 22.36 7.89
C ALA A 4 12.32 21.23 6.89
N VAL A 5 11.42 20.31 7.26
CA VAL A 5 10.90 19.26 6.38
C VAL A 5 9.42 19.56 6.15
N ILE A 6 9.01 19.62 4.89
CA ILE A 6 7.65 19.93 4.49
C ILE A 6 6.95 18.68 4.01
N GLY A 7 5.82 18.36 4.62
CA GLY A 7 5.02 17.18 4.35
C GLY A 7 5.42 15.98 5.22
N SER A 8 4.43 15.27 5.76
CA SER A 8 4.61 14.12 6.65
C SER A 8 4.27 12.78 5.99
N GLY A 9 4.29 12.70 4.67
CA GLY A 9 4.28 11.42 3.97
C GLY A 9 5.55 10.62 4.26
N ILE A 10 5.65 9.40 3.76
CA ILE A 10 6.79 8.49 4.04
C ILE A 10 8.15 9.13 3.76
N SER A 11 8.27 9.95 2.73
CA SER A 11 9.52 10.65 2.38
C SER A 11 9.89 11.71 3.43
N GLY A 12 8.92 12.52 3.85
CA GLY A 12 9.14 13.55 4.87
C GLY A 12 9.43 12.96 6.24
N LEU A 13 8.66 11.95 6.66
CA LEU A 13 8.88 11.26 7.93
C LEU A 13 10.25 10.59 7.99
N SER A 14 10.65 9.86 6.95
CA SER A 14 11.96 9.22 6.92
C SER A 14 13.10 10.24 6.88
N ALA A 15 12.96 11.32 6.09
CA ALA A 15 13.94 12.41 6.08
C ALA A 15 14.07 13.08 7.44
N ALA A 16 12.94 13.42 8.07
CA ALA A 16 12.92 14.04 9.40
C ALA A 16 13.59 13.13 10.44
N TYR A 17 13.25 11.83 10.43
CA TYR A 17 13.84 10.85 11.34
C TYR A 17 15.36 10.76 11.21
N TYR A 18 15.88 10.54 10.00
CA TYR A 18 17.33 10.39 9.82
C TYR A 18 18.10 11.69 10.05
N LEU A 19 17.55 12.84 9.66
CA LEU A 19 18.16 14.14 9.87
C LEU A 19 18.16 14.54 11.35
N SER A 20 17.13 14.16 12.11
CA SER A 20 17.00 14.49 13.55
C SER A 20 18.11 13.88 14.40
N LYS A 21 18.75 12.80 13.94
CA LYS A 21 19.89 12.17 14.62
C LYS A 21 21.11 13.10 14.73
N LYS A 22 21.22 14.12 13.88
CA LYS A 22 22.37 15.04 13.83
C LYS A 22 21.98 16.51 13.78
N HIS A 23 20.72 16.83 13.57
CA HIS A 23 20.23 18.18 13.35
C HIS A 23 18.95 18.45 14.12
N LYS A 24 18.65 19.72 14.36
CA LYS A 24 17.33 20.13 14.81
C LYS A 24 16.40 20.17 13.59
N VAL A 25 15.34 19.37 13.62
CA VAL A 25 14.39 19.26 12.51
C VAL A 25 13.03 19.74 12.99
N ASP A 26 12.42 20.61 12.21
CA ASP A 26 11.02 21.01 12.33
C ASP A 26 10.25 20.38 11.15
N LEU A 27 9.26 19.54 11.44
CA LEU A 27 8.39 18.92 10.44
C LEU A 27 7.09 19.72 10.34
N PHE A 28 6.69 20.08 9.13
CA PHE A 28 5.48 20.81 8.83
C PHE A 28 4.54 19.93 8.01
N GLU A 29 3.29 19.85 8.43
CA GLU A 29 2.21 19.16 7.73
C GLU A 29 1.05 20.12 7.53
N GLN A 30 0.41 20.04 6.37
CA GLN A 30 -0.76 20.86 6.03
C GLN A 30 -2.06 20.22 6.51
N ASP A 31 -2.12 18.88 6.46
CA ASP A 31 -3.30 18.13 6.85
C ASP A 31 -3.39 17.96 8.37
N ASP A 32 -4.53 17.53 8.86
CA ASP A 32 -4.79 17.26 10.27
C ASP A 32 -4.27 15.90 10.74
N HIS A 33 -3.65 15.12 9.85
CA HIS A 33 -3.05 13.83 10.13
C HIS A 33 -1.66 13.67 9.50
N PHE A 34 -0.83 12.83 10.10
CA PHE A 34 0.47 12.43 9.57
C PHE A 34 0.35 11.18 8.70
N GLY A 35 1.32 10.97 7.80
CA GLY A 35 1.42 9.75 7.01
C GLY A 35 1.15 9.95 5.53
N GLY A 36 0.48 11.05 5.15
CA GLY A 36 0.16 11.33 3.76
C GLY A 36 -0.72 10.24 3.15
N HIS A 37 -0.22 9.51 2.15
CA HIS A 37 -0.95 8.41 1.50
C HIS A 37 -1.11 7.16 2.38
N SER A 38 -0.32 6.99 3.42
CA SER A 38 -0.51 5.96 4.45
C SER A 38 -1.45 6.50 5.51
N TYR A 39 -2.66 5.96 5.57
CA TYR A 39 -3.70 6.45 6.45
C TYR A 39 -4.51 5.30 7.05
N THR A 40 -4.63 5.29 8.37
CA THR A 40 -5.46 4.33 9.09
C THR A 40 -6.68 5.06 9.64
N TYR A 41 -7.84 4.57 9.35
CA TYR A 41 -9.11 5.12 9.83
C TYR A 41 -9.72 4.23 10.91
N ASP A 42 -10.04 4.81 12.05
CA ASP A 42 -10.66 4.12 13.17
C ASP A 42 -12.19 4.08 13.02
N ILE A 43 -12.73 2.91 12.69
CA ILE A 43 -14.19 2.68 12.71
C ILE A 43 -14.63 2.38 14.14
N LYS A 44 -15.56 3.17 14.63
CA LYS A 44 -16.12 3.03 15.98
C LYS A 44 -17.54 2.46 15.91
N GLU A 45 -17.72 1.22 16.35
CA GLU A 45 -19.01 0.53 16.42
C GLU A 45 -19.14 -0.17 17.78
N ASP A 46 -20.27 -0.05 18.43
CA ASP A 46 -20.65 -0.79 19.66
C ASP A 46 -19.53 -0.87 20.72
N ASN A 47 -18.90 0.25 21.05
CA ASN A 47 -17.75 0.36 21.97
C ASN A 47 -16.46 -0.37 21.50
N LYS A 48 -16.40 -0.80 20.26
CA LYS A 48 -15.21 -1.37 19.63
C LYS A 48 -14.61 -0.38 18.64
N VAL A 49 -13.28 -0.24 18.69
CA VAL A 49 -12.52 0.49 17.67
C VAL A 49 -11.84 -0.54 16.77
N THR A 50 -12.10 -0.44 15.48
CA THR A 50 -11.45 -1.29 14.48
C THR A 50 -10.64 -0.39 13.54
N PRO A 51 -9.30 -0.46 13.58
CA PRO A 51 -8.46 0.28 12.64
C PRO A 51 -8.56 -0.34 11.25
N VAL A 52 -8.71 0.49 10.23
CA VAL A 52 -8.77 0.09 8.82
C VAL A 52 -7.76 0.92 8.05
N ASP A 53 -6.79 0.24 7.46
CA ASP A 53 -5.78 0.89 6.63
C ASP A 53 -6.37 1.28 5.27
N LEU A 54 -6.12 2.52 4.89
CA LEU A 54 -6.51 3.12 3.62
C LEU A 54 -5.26 3.59 2.86
N GLY A 55 -5.39 3.67 1.56
CA GLY A 55 -4.29 4.17 0.71
C GLY A 55 -3.20 3.12 0.49
N PHE A 56 -2.00 3.33 1.01
CA PHE A 56 -0.89 2.38 0.87
C PHE A 56 -0.95 1.28 1.93
N ILE A 57 -1.45 0.12 1.55
CA ILE A 57 -1.72 -1.00 2.47
C ILE A 57 -0.87 -2.25 2.21
N VAL A 58 -0.12 -2.29 1.11
CA VAL A 58 0.66 -3.46 0.71
C VAL A 58 2.01 -3.08 0.16
N PHE A 59 3.02 -3.81 0.58
CA PHE A 59 4.38 -3.73 0.07
C PHE A 59 5.03 -5.13 0.08
N ASN A 60 6.17 -5.29 -0.57
CA ASN A 60 6.95 -6.51 -0.51
C ASN A 60 8.43 -6.21 -0.20
N GLU A 61 9.11 -7.19 0.37
CA GLU A 61 10.49 -7.00 0.82
C GLU A 61 11.49 -6.79 -0.32
N GLN A 62 11.18 -7.32 -1.50
CA GLN A 62 12.08 -7.25 -2.66
C GLN A 62 12.14 -5.87 -3.29
N THR A 63 10.99 -5.23 -3.45
CA THR A 63 10.90 -3.93 -4.16
C THR A 63 10.97 -2.73 -3.21
N TYR A 64 10.80 -2.94 -1.90
CA TYR A 64 10.83 -1.90 -0.87
C TYR A 64 11.91 -2.09 0.21
N PRO A 65 13.20 -2.36 -0.14
CA PRO A 65 14.22 -2.70 0.84
C PRO A 65 14.47 -1.58 1.87
N ASN A 66 14.39 -0.31 1.44
CA ASN A 66 14.58 0.83 2.34
C ASN A 66 13.40 1.01 3.30
N LEU A 67 12.17 0.74 2.87
CA LEU A 67 10.98 0.78 3.72
C LEU A 67 11.08 -0.32 4.80
N ILE A 68 11.45 -1.53 4.42
CA ILE A 68 11.65 -2.64 5.35
C ILE A 68 12.73 -2.31 6.39
N LYS A 69 13.85 -1.74 5.93
CA LYS A 69 14.91 -1.29 6.84
C LYS A 69 14.41 -0.25 7.83
N PHE A 70 13.65 0.73 7.34
CA PHE A 70 13.07 1.79 8.15
C PHE A 70 12.07 1.25 9.18
N PHE A 71 11.19 0.35 8.78
CA PHE A 71 10.23 -0.29 9.68
C PHE A 71 10.91 -1.13 10.75
N ARG A 72 11.95 -1.89 10.40
CA ARG A 72 12.73 -2.66 11.37
C ARG A 72 13.47 -1.76 12.37
N GLU A 73 14.02 -0.65 11.91
CA GLU A 73 14.71 0.32 12.77
C GLU A 73 13.77 1.02 13.75
N LEU A 74 12.51 1.22 13.36
CA LEU A 74 11.46 1.82 14.18
C LEU A 74 10.58 0.80 14.91
N GLU A 75 10.88 -0.50 14.76
CA GLU A 75 10.09 -1.60 15.33
C GLU A 75 8.60 -1.55 14.93
N VAL A 76 8.31 -1.06 13.72
CA VAL A 76 6.94 -1.02 13.19
C VAL A 76 6.52 -2.46 12.82
N PRO A 77 5.45 -2.98 13.43
CA PRO A 77 4.93 -4.30 13.10
C PRO A 77 4.30 -4.31 11.70
N PHE A 78 4.51 -5.39 10.98
CA PHE A 78 3.83 -5.66 9.72
C PHE A 78 3.60 -7.16 9.55
N GLU A 79 2.56 -7.53 8.82
CA GLU A 79 2.13 -8.91 8.66
C GLU A 79 2.19 -9.36 7.20
N LYS A 80 2.34 -10.67 7.01
CA LYS A 80 2.21 -11.26 5.68
C LYS A 80 0.76 -11.26 5.25
N SER A 81 0.47 -10.65 4.12
CA SER A 81 -0.85 -10.67 3.51
C SER A 81 -0.87 -11.56 2.27
N ASN A 82 -2.06 -12.04 1.93
CA ASN A 82 -2.30 -12.76 0.69
C ASN A 82 -3.20 -11.91 -0.20
N MET A 83 -2.58 -11.07 -1.00
CA MET A 83 -3.30 -10.23 -1.95
C MET A 83 -3.21 -10.76 -3.36
N SER A 84 -4.36 -10.75 -4.03
CA SER A 84 -4.47 -10.98 -5.46
C SER A 84 -5.16 -9.78 -6.11
N PHE A 85 -5.02 -9.66 -7.41
CA PHE A 85 -5.81 -8.70 -8.18
C PHE A 85 -6.81 -9.45 -9.07
N ALA A 86 -7.92 -8.79 -9.37
CA ALA A 86 -8.88 -9.25 -10.36
C ALA A 86 -9.24 -8.10 -11.31
N VAL A 87 -9.53 -8.45 -12.54
CA VAL A 87 -9.94 -7.52 -13.58
C VAL A 87 -11.29 -7.94 -14.12
N SER A 88 -12.24 -7.02 -14.17
CA SER A 88 -13.51 -7.17 -14.87
C SER A 88 -13.68 -5.98 -15.79
N ILE A 89 -13.80 -6.23 -17.10
CA ILE A 89 -13.94 -5.16 -18.09
C ILE A 89 -15.42 -5.00 -18.42
N LYS A 90 -15.97 -3.84 -18.03
CA LYS A 90 -17.39 -3.51 -18.27
C LYS A 90 -17.75 -3.61 -19.74
N ASN A 91 -18.92 -4.18 -20.02
CA ASN A 91 -19.47 -4.42 -21.36
C ASN A 91 -18.68 -5.45 -22.21
N THR A 92 -17.80 -6.22 -21.56
CA THR A 92 -17.16 -7.39 -22.15
C THR A 92 -17.42 -8.59 -21.23
N ASN A 93 -17.11 -9.79 -21.71
CA ASN A 93 -17.16 -10.97 -20.84
C ASN A 93 -15.74 -11.32 -20.31
N VAL A 94 -14.85 -10.35 -20.28
CA VAL A 94 -13.47 -10.56 -19.85
C VAL A 94 -13.36 -10.33 -18.35
N GLU A 95 -13.12 -11.41 -17.62
CA GLU A 95 -12.88 -11.41 -16.17
C GLU A 95 -11.76 -12.40 -15.87
N TYR A 96 -10.75 -11.95 -15.15
CA TYR A 96 -9.66 -12.81 -14.72
C TYR A 96 -9.03 -12.32 -13.42
N GLY A 97 -8.33 -13.20 -12.73
CA GLY A 97 -7.61 -12.88 -11.51
C GLY A 97 -6.16 -13.36 -11.53
N GLY A 98 -5.36 -12.83 -10.64
CA GLY A 98 -3.92 -13.10 -10.53
C GLY A 98 -3.56 -14.28 -9.62
N SER A 99 -4.52 -14.98 -9.00
CA SER A 99 -4.25 -16.00 -7.98
C SER A 99 -4.03 -17.42 -8.54
N GLY A 100 -3.68 -17.55 -9.82
CA GLY A 100 -3.35 -18.82 -10.47
C GLY A 100 -4.22 -19.15 -11.68
N LEU A 101 -3.97 -20.30 -12.29
CA LEU A 101 -4.64 -20.70 -13.54
C LEU A 101 -6.17 -20.70 -13.45
N ASN A 102 -6.72 -21.17 -12.33
CA ASN A 102 -8.17 -21.18 -12.12
C ASN A 102 -8.77 -19.76 -12.09
N ALA A 103 -8.02 -18.79 -11.62
CA ALA A 103 -8.46 -17.40 -11.60
C ALA A 103 -8.33 -16.73 -12.96
N ILE A 104 -7.32 -17.10 -13.76
CA ILE A 104 -7.18 -16.63 -15.14
C ILE A 104 -8.36 -17.12 -16.00
N PHE A 105 -8.82 -18.35 -15.76
CA PHE A 105 -9.93 -18.98 -16.46
C PHE A 105 -11.24 -18.97 -15.67
N ALA A 106 -11.41 -18.03 -14.72
CA ALA A 106 -12.64 -17.90 -13.94
C ALA A 106 -13.90 -17.79 -14.82
N ASN A 107 -13.77 -17.05 -15.93
CA ASN A 107 -14.78 -17.07 -16.98
C ASN A 107 -14.39 -18.10 -18.07
N LYS A 108 -15.17 -19.17 -18.17
CA LYS A 108 -14.94 -20.26 -19.15
C LYS A 108 -14.90 -19.77 -20.62
N LYS A 109 -15.51 -18.63 -20.93
CA LYS A 109 -15.47 -18.02 -22.27
C LYS A 109 -14.08 -17.45 -22.60
N ASN A 110 -13.27 -17.11 -21.60
CA ASN A 110 -11.90 -16.63 -21.84
C ASN A 110 -11.02 -17.69 -22.50
N TYR A 111 -11.28 -18.97 -22.21
CA TYR A 111 -10.55 -20.09 -22.81
C TYR A 111 -10.78 -20.18 -24.34
N LEU A 112 -12.01 -19.96 -24.79
CA LEU A 112 -12.38 -19.99 -26.22
C LEU A 112 -11.87 -18.74 -26.97
N ASN A 113 -11.94 -17.55 -26.35
CA ASN A 113 -11.50 -16.31 -27.00
C ASN A 113 -9.99 -16.24 -27.20
N THR A 114 -9.21 -16.82 -26.28
CA THR A 114 -7.74 -16.87 -26.39
C THR A 114 -7.31 -17.78 -27.52
N LEU A 115 -8.01 -18.88 -27.78
CA LEU A 115 -7.71 -19.80 -28.87
C LEU A 115 -8.12 -19.25 -30.27
N LEU A 116 -9.15 -18.40 -30.32
CA LEU A 116 -9.64 -17.82 -31.56
C LEU A 116 -8.89 -16.58 -32.05
N ASN A 117 -8.16 -15.90 -31.14
CA ASN A 117 -7.37 -14.70 -31.46
C ASN A 117 -5.87 -14.98 -31.69
N ILE A 118 -5.45 -16.22 -31.76
CA ILE A 118 -4.07 -16.64 -32.13
C ILE A 118 -3.98 -17.07 -33.64
N THR A 119 -5.03 -16.90 -34.38
CA THR A 119 -5.04 -16.96 -35.84
C THR A 119 -5.24 -15.56 -36.38
#